data_e4d3ffc0b80403b9fbb51eebb3feec97
#
_entry.id   e4d3ffc0b80403b9fbb51eebb3feec97
#
_cell.length_a   1.000
_cell.length_b   1.000
_cell.length_c   1.000
_cell.angle_alpha   90.00
_cell.angle_beta   90.00
_cell.angle_gamma   90.00
#
_symmetry.space_group_name_H-M   'P 1'
#
loop_
_entity.id
_entity.type
_entity.pdbx_description
1 polymer ?
#
loop_
_entity_poly.entity_id
_entity_poly.type
_entity_poly.pdbx_seq_one_letter_code
_entity_poly.pdbx_strand_id
1 'polypeptide(L)'
;MNERLAVNTMSLELGQPGAHAGALMNSTEELVERVRAGDEEAFRLIFDRYSRPVLGFIFDMVGDRSLAEDLAQETFVRAFRGLQTLREETKLSTWLFGIARNCAREQLRSRRRDAGNVEIDAEPAFELHDQARTPSGELLDKELSGVIQTALQRLDEDKRTVFTLKVLQQRSYEEIAEITGFSVGKLKTDLHRARAEMRKRIGPYLGGEQ
;
A
#
# COMPACT_ATOMS: atom_id res chain seq x y z
N MET A 1 -0.72 26.86 -12.16
CA MET A 1 -1.42 27.22 -10.92
C MET A 1 -2.62 26.29 -10.64
N ASN A 2 -2.82 25.22 -11.45
CA ASN A 2 -3.98 24.30 -11.33
C ASN A 2 -3.65 22.89 -10.74
N GLU A 3 -2.38 22.55 -10.59
CA GLU A 3 -1.99 21.17 -10.19
C GLU A 3 -2.36 20.79 -8.74
N ARG A 4 -2.37 21.74 -7.82
CA ARG A 4 -2.75 21.49 -6.42
C ARG A 4 -4.27 21.40 -6.22
N LEU A 5 -5.06 21.98 -7.08
CA LEU A 5 -6.53 21.97 -7.00
C LEU A 5 -7.11 20.62 -7.45
N ALA A 6 -6.58 20.01 -8.50
CA ALA A 6 -7.05 18.72 -9.00
C ALA A 6 -6.85 17.59 -7.96
N VAL A 7 -5.72 17.58 -7.25
CA VAL A 7 -5.42 16.54 -6.24
C VAL A 7 -6.16 16.80 -4.92
N ASN A 8 -6.39 18.08 -4.56
CA ASN A 8 -7.07 18.42 -3.30
C ASN A 8 -8.58 18.16 -3.34
N THR A 9 -9.20 18.25 -4.52
CA THR A 9 -10.63 17.92 -4.71
C THR A 9 -10.87 16.41 -4.60
N MET A 10 -9.86 15.58 -4.88
CA MET A 10 -9.94 14.12 -4.79
C MET A 10 -9.87 13.58 -3.34
N SER A 11 -9.40 14.39 -2.40
CA SER A 11 -9.24 13.98 -0.98
C SER A 11 -10.54 13.95 -0.17
N LEU A 12 -11.65 14.51 -0.67
CA LEU A 12 -12.88 14.73 0.12
C LEU A 12 -13.96 13.66 -0.07
N GLU A 13 -13.80 12.67 -0.98
CA GLU A 13 -14.86 11.70 -1.28
C GLU A 13 -14.53 10.24 -0.96
N LEU A 14 -13.66 9.95 -0.01
CA LEU A 14 -13.39 8.58 0.45
C LEU A 14 -14.56 7.93 1.22
N GLY A 15 -15.74 8.53 1.20
CA GLY A 15 -16.84 8.19 2.10
C GLY A 15 -18.16 7.70 1.51
N GLN A 16 -18.31 7.37 0.21
CA GLN A 16 -19.60 6.82 -0.27
C GLN A 16 -19.42 5.66 -1.26
N PRO A 17 -19.89 4.44 -0.95
CA PRO A 17 -20.08 3.38 -1.94
C PRO A 17 -21.48 3.57 -2.55
N GLY A 18 -21.57 4.15 -3.72
CA GLY A 18 -22.86 4.19 -4.39
C GLY A 18 -22.91 5.07 -5.63
N ALA A 19 -23.13 4.42 -6.77
CA ALA A 19 -23.53 4.97 -8.05
C ALA A 19 -22.43 5.29 -9.06
N HIS A 20 -21.84 4.25 -9.65
CA HIS A 20 -21.46 4.25 -11.09
C HIS A 20 -21.39 2.82 -11.62
N ALA A 21 -22.52 2.13 -11.57
CA ALA A 21 -22.76 0.92 -12.38
C ALA A 21 -23.12 1.40 -13.82
N GLY A 22 -22.10 1.58 -14.66
CA GLY A 22 -22.32 2.02 -16.04
C GLY A 22 -21.06 2.41 -16.81
N ALA A 23 -19.91 2.52 -16.14
CA ALA A 23 -18.66 2.79 -16.85
C ALA A 23 -18.21 1.48 -17.54
N LEU A 24 -18.24 1.46 -18.86
CA LEU A 24 -17.48 0.54 -19.70
C LEU A 24 -16.13 0.30 -19.02
N MET A 25 -15.77 -0.97 -18.80
CA MET A 25 -14.49 -1.35 -18.16
C MET A 25 -13.37 -0.97 -19.12
N ASN A 26 -12.96 0.31 -19.09
CA ASN A 26 -11.79 0.77 -19.83
C ASN A 26 -10.60 -0.05 -19.34
N SER A 27 -9.84 -0.62 -20.25
CA SER A 27 -8.61 -1.32 -19.90
C SER A 27 -7.66 -0.35 -19.20
N THR A 28 -6.74 -0.87 -18.41
CA THR A 28 -5.75 -0.01 -17.73
C THR A 28 -4.89 0.75 -18.75
N GLU A 29 -4.57 0.10 -19.85
CA GLU A 29 -3.81 0.65 -20.97
C GLU A 29 -4.55 1.82 -21.62
N GLU A 30 -5.84 1.65 -21.87
CA GLU A 30 -6.69 2.72 -22.41
C GLU A 30 -6.77 3.94 -21.49
N LEU A 31 -6.89 3.72 -20.17
CA LEU A 31 -6.86 4.80 -19.20
C LEU A 31 -5.53 5.55 -19.22
N VAL A 32 -4.41 4.84 -19.33
CA VAL A 32 -3.07 5.45 -19.44
C VAL A 32 -2.97 6.35 -20.67
N GLU A 33 -3.41 5.86 -21.85
CA GLU A 33 -3.38 6.67 -23.08
C GLU A 33 -4.29 7.89 -23.00
N ARG A 34 -5.47 7.77 -22.41
CA ARG A 34 -6.37 8.92 -22.20
C ARG A 34 -5.74 9.97 -21.27
N VAL A 35 -5.07 9.54 -20.18
CA VAL A 35 -4.37 10.50 -19.31
C VAL A 35 -3.22 11.18 -20.05
N ARG A 36 -2.47 10.44 -20.89
CA ARG A 36 -1.43 11.01 -21.75
C ARG A 36 -1.96 12.05 -22.71
N ALA A 37 -3.20 11.87 -23.19
CA ALA A 37 -3.90 12.83 -24.04
C ALA A 37 -4.49 14.03 -23.26
N GLY A 38 -4.31 14.08 -21.92
CA GLY A 38 -4.78 15.19 -21.07
C GLY A 38 -6.17 14.98 -20.46
N ASP A 39 -6.71 13.76 -20.48
CA ASP A 39 -8.00 13.42 -19.89
C ASP A 39 -7.85 13.22 -18.36
N GLU A 40 -8.20 14.23 -17.58
CA GLU A 40 -8.15 14.19 -16.11
C GLU A 40 -9.13 13.17 -15.50
N GLU A 41 -10.28 12.93 -16.16
CA GLU A 41 -11.25 11.95 -15.70
C GLU A 41 -10.70 10.51 -15.78
N ALA A 42 -9.89 10.22 -16.80
CA ALA A 42 -9.20 8.94 -16.88
C ALA A 42 -8.24 8.73 -15.71
N PHE A 43 -7.56 9.79 -15.23
CA PHE A 43 -6.73 9.67 -14.03
C PHE A 43 -7.56 9.46 -12.77
N ARG A 44 -8.74 10.06 -12.65
CA ARG A 44 -9.67 9.82 -11.56
C ARG A 44 -10.08 8.32 -11.50
N LEU A 45 -10.37 7.72 -12.65
CA LEU A 45 -10.67 6.27 -12.73
C LEU A 45 -9.47 5.40 -12.29
N ILE A 46 -8.24 5.80 -12.63
CA ILE A 46 -7.02 5.15 -12.14
C ILE A 46 -6.94 5.28 -10.60
N PHE A 47 -7.15 6.48 -10.07
CA PHE A 47 -7.15 6.71 -8.62
C PHE A 47 -8.20 5.84 -7.91
N ASP A 48 -9.44 5.83 -8.36
CA ASP A 48 -10.53 5.04 -7.78
C ASP A 48 -10.20 3.53 -7.76
N ARG A 49 -9.56 3.04 -8.81
CA ARG A 49 -9.15 1.63 -8.94
C ARG A 49 -8.00 1.24 -8.01
N TYR A 50 -7.03 2.12 -7.83
CA TYR A 50 -5.75 1.79 -7.17
C TYR A 50 -5.55 2.41 -5.80
N SER A 51 -6.37 3.39 -5.38
CA SER A 51 -6.19 4.10 -4.10
C SER A 51 -6.22 3.17 -2.89
N ARG A 52 -7.21 2.28 -2.81
CA ARG A 52 -7.32 1.33 -1.69
C ARG A 52 -6.14 0.34 -1.63
N PRO A 53 -5.78 -0.37 -2.72
CA PRO A 53 -4.60 -1.26 -2.71
C PRO A 53 -3.30 -0.54 -2.37
N VAL A 54 -3.07 0.67 -2.90
CA VAL A 54 -1.87 1.46 -2.62
C VAL A 54 -1.85 1.91 -1.16
N LEU A 55 -2.95 2.44 -0.63
CA LEU A 55 -3.08 2.83 0.77
C LEU A 55 -2.83 1.63 1.70
N GLY A 56 -3.45 0.49 1.42
CA GLY A 56 -3.23 -0.74 2.20
C GLY A 56 -1.77 -1.16 2.21
N PHE A 57 -1.12 -1.18 1.04
CA PHE A 57 0.30 -1.50 0.95
C PHE A 57 1.17 -0.55 1.78
N ILE A 58 0.94 0.77 1.66
CA ILE A 58 1.72 1.77 2.41
C ILE A 58 1.47 1.62 3.91
N PHE A 59 0.22 1.41 4.33
CA PHE A 59 -0.12 1.18 5.73
C PHE A 59 0.60 -0.06 6.29
N ASP A 60 0.62 -1.17 5.55
CA ASP A 60 1.37 -2.36 5.93
C ASP A 60 2.87 -2.08 6.08
N MET A 61 3.41 -1.15 5.27
CA MET A 61 4.82 -0.78 5.34
C MET A 61 5.15 0.12 6.52
N VAL A 62 4.32 1.13 6.84
CA VAL A 62 4.66 2.17 7.82
C VAL A 62 3.99 1.99 9.19
N GLY A 63 2.86 1.29 9.27
CA GLY A 63 2.13 0.98 10.50
C GLY A 63 1.33 2.14 11.10
N ASP A 64 1.26 3.27 10.41
CA ASP A 64 0.61 4.51 10.85
C ASP A 64 -0.40 4.93 9.78
N ARG A 65 -1.67 5.03 10.16
CA ARG A 65 -2.78 5.29 9.23
C ARG A 65 -2.70 6.68 8.62
N SER A 66 -2.49 7.69 9.44
CA SER A 66 -2.42 9.08 8.97
C SER A 66 -1.24 9.27 8.01
N LEU A 67 -0.08 8.77 8.39
CA LEU A 67 1.09 8.78 7.52
C LEU A 67 0.86 8.00 6.22
N ALA A 68 0.17 6.87 6.27
CA ALA A 68 -0.12 6.08 5.07
C ALA A 68 -1.03 6.86 4.10
N GLU A 69 -1.99 7.61 4.61
CA GLU A 69 -2.87 8.48 3.80
C GLU A 69 -2.07 9.61 3.12
N ASP A 70 -1.18 10.27 3.85
CA ASP A 70 -0.29 11.31 3.29
C ASP A 70 0.62 10.73 2.19
N LEU A 71 1.23 9.58 2.44
CA LEU A 71 2.11 8.92 1.48
C LEU A 71 1.36 8.36 0.26
N ALA A 72 0.10 7.94 0.44
CA ALA A 72 -0.74 7.54 -0.68
C ALA A 72 -1.07 8.75 -1.56
N GLN A 73 -1.42 9.90 -0.99
CA GLN A 73 -1.60 11.14 -1.74
C GLN A 73 -0.33 11.51 -2.51
N GLU A 74 0.82 11.52 -1.85
CA GLU A 74 2.10 11.81 -2.50
C GLU A 74 2.41 10.82 -3.63
N THR A 75 2.07 9.54 -3.45
CA THR A 75 2.21 8.51 -4.49
C THR A 75 1.41 8.88 -5.74
N PHE A 76 0.16 9.28 -5.59
CA PHE A 76 -0.69 9.66 -6.73
C PHE A 76 -0.29 11.00 -7.35
N VAL A 77 0.22 11.95 -6.56
CA VAL A 77 0.81 13.19 -7.10
C VAL A 77 2.02 12.88 -7.97
N ARG A 78 2.95 12.02 -7.49
CA ARG A 78 4.11 11.57 -8.27
C ARG A 78 3.68 10.77 -9.51
N ALA A 79 2.66 9.94 -9.38
CA ALA A 79 2.10 9.17 -10.49
C ALA A 79 1.50 10.09 -11.55
N PHE A 80 0.69 11.07 -11.18
CA PHE A 80 0.11 12.02 -12.13
C PHE A 80 1.18 12.76 -12.95
N ARG A 81 2.21 13.26 -12.25
CA ARG A 81 3.33 13.98 -12.90
C ARG A 81 4.21 13.06 -13.76
N GLY A 82 4.37 11.82 -13.35
CA GLY A 82 5.28 10.88 -13.99
C GLY A 82 4.64 9.97 -15.04
N LEU A 83 3.32 10.00 -15.23
CA LEU A 83 2.62 9.03 -16.08
C LEU A 83 3.07 9.10 -17.55
N GLN A 84 3.48 10.29 -18.01
CA GLN A 84 4.08 10.46 -19.35
C GLN A 84 5.36 9.67 -19.55
N THR A 85 6.07 9.32 -18.46
CA THR A 85 7.32 8.56 -18.50
C THR A 85 7.12 7.05 -18.33
N LEU A 86 5.90 6.61 -18.11
CA LEU A 86 5.57 5.19 -17.99
C LEU A 86 5.88 4.49 -19.32
N ARG A 87 6.72 3.46 -19.27
CA ARG A 87 7.04 2.64 -20.44
C ARG A 87 5.87 1.74 -20.81
N GLU A 88 5.67 1.50 -22.09
CA GLU A 88 4.55 0.68 -22.59
C GLU A 88 4.56 -0.76 -22.03
N GLU A 89 5.76 -1.33 -21.84
CA GLU A 89 5.92 -2.69 -21.35
C GLU A 89 5.64 -2.82 -19.85
N THR A 90 5.64 -1.70 -19.09
CA THR A 90 5.44 -1.70 -17.64
C THR A 90 3.96 -1.57 -17.30
N LYS A 91 3.43 -2.55 -16.59
CA LYS A 91 2.06 -2.47 -16.09
C LYS A 91 1.91 -1.29 -15.14
N LEU A 92 0.86 -0.48 -15.33
CA LEU A 92 0.55 0.67 -14.47
C LEU A 92 0.56 0.30 -12.97
N SER A 93 -0.03 -0.84 -12.63
CA SER A 93 -0.06 -1.30 -11.22
C SER A 93 1.34 -1.52 -10.64
N THR A 94 2.23 -2.18 -11.38
CA THR A 94 3.62 -2.43 -10.97
C THR A 94 4.37 -1.11 -10.75
N TRP A 95 4.18 -0.17 -11.66
CA TRP A 95 4.79 1.15 -11.56
C TRP A 95 4.26 1.98 -10.37
N LEU A 96 2.93 1.98 -10.13
CA LEU A 96 2.31 2.63 -8.97
C LEU A 96 2.83 2.07 -7.64
N PHE A 97 2.92 0.74 -7.52
CA PHE A 97 3.50 0.12 -6.32
C PHE A 97 4.99 0.40 -6.17
N GLY A 98 5.72 0.61 -7.28
CA GLY A 98 7.10 1.08 -7.26
C GLY A 98 7.22 2.48 -6.64
N ILE A 99 6.35 3.42 -7.04
CA ILE A 99 6.29 4.78 -6.46
C ILE A 99 5.91 4.68 -4.97
N ALA A 100 4.84 3.95 -4.64
CA ALA A 100 4.37 3.78 -3.27
C ALA A 100 5.46 3.22 -2.33
N ARG A 101 6.19 2.19 -2.80
CA ARG A 101 7.34 1.63 -2.08
C ARG A 101 8.43 2.68 -1.85
N ASN A 102 8.75 3.47 -2.85
CA ASN A 102 9.77 4.50 -2.71
C ASN A 102 9.34 5.56 -1.69
N CYS A 103 8.10 6.05 -1.73
CA CYS A 103 7.56 6.99 -0.74
C CYS A 103 7.65 6.42 0.69
N ALA A 104 7.20 5.17 0.89
CA ALA A 104 7.28 4.50 2.18
C ALA A 104 8.74 4.34 2.67
N ARG A 105 9.68 3.94 1.79
CA ARG A 105 11.10 3.81 2.14
C ARG A 105 11.77 5.14 2.48
N GLU A 106 11.50 6.19 1.73
CA GLU A 106 12.00 7.53 2.01
C GLU A 106 11.61 7.96 3.42
N GLN A 107 10.35 7.75 3.78
CA GLN A 107 9.83 8.09 5.09
C GLN A 107 10.41 7.22 6.23
N LEU A 108 10.50 5.90 6.03
CA LEU A 108 11.11 5.00 7.02
C LEU A 108 12.58 5.33 7.26
N ARG A 109 13.32 5.72 6.21
CA ARG A 109 14.71 6.18 6.34
C ARG A 109 14.81 7.51 7.07
N SER A 110 13.89 8.46 6.84
CA SER A 110 13.85 9.73 7.57
C SER A 110 13.63 9.48 9.06
N ARG A 111 12.58 8.71 9.40
CA ARG A 111 12.30 8.35 10.81
C ARG A 111 13.49 7.67 11.50
N ARG A 112 14.22 6.78 10.81
CA ARG A 112 15.43 6.15 11.40
C ARG A 112 16.55 7.14 11.63
N ARG A 113 16.75 8.14 10.76
CA ARG A 113 17.74 9.19 10.95
C ARG A 113 17.37 10.10 12.12
N ASP A 114 16.09 10.45 12.23
CA ASP A 114 15.56 11.28 13.30
C ASP A 114 15.62 10.54 14.65
N ALA A 115 15.32 9.23 14.67
CA ALA A 115 15.43 8.37 15.84
C ALA A 115 16.88 8.05 16.24
N GLY A 116 17.85 8.10 15.31
CA GLY A 116 19.27 7.93 15.62
C GLY A 116 19.84 9.04 16.54
N ASN A 117 19.07 10.10 16.77
CA ASN A 117 19.35 11.15 17.75
C ASN A 117 18.61 10.96 19.10
N VAL A 118 17.71 9.98 19.20
CA VAL A 118 16.96 9.68 20.44
C VAL A 118 16.70 8.19 20.48
N GLU A 119 17.30 7.47 21.42
CA GLU A 119 16.87 6.11 21.78
C GLU A 119 15.46 6.20 22.38
N ILE A 120 14.46 5.87 21.57
CA ILE A 120 13.10 5.68 22.06
C ILE A 120 12.66 4.30 21.60
N ASP A 121 12.53 3.37 22.55
CA ASP A 121 11.66 2.21 22.47
C ASP A 121 10.21 2.71 22.40
N ALA A 122 9.82 3.22 21.25
CA ALA A 122 8.43 3.54 20.96
C ALA A 122 7.73 2.25 20.57
N GLU A 123 7.01 1.66 21.51
CA GLU A 123 5.96 0.71 21.14
C GLU A 123 5.03 1.40 20.14
N PRO A 124 4.73 0.77 18.99
CA PRO A 124 3.82 1.36 18.01
C PRO A 124 2.46 1.55 18.68
N ALA A 125 2.06 2.80 18.90
CA ALA A 125 0.73 3.14 19.35
C ALA A 125 -0.24 2.77 18.22
N PHE A 126 -1.02 1.73 18.47
CA PHE A 126 -2.02 1.23 17.54
C PHE A 126 -3.38 1.84 17.90
N GLU A 127 -3.75 2.95 17.28
CA GLU A 127 -5.12 3.44 17.27
C GLU A 127 -5.86 2.94 16.04
N LEU A 128 -6.69 1.90 16.24
CA LEU A 128 -7.67 1.44 15.28
C LEU A 128 -8.83 2.44 15.22
N HIS A 129 -8.90 3.26 14.18
CA HIS A 129 -10.14 3.95 13.82
C HIS A 129 -10.84 3.20 12.70
N ASP A 130 -12.08 2.83 13.01
CA ASP A 130 -12.93 1.92 12.27
C ASP A 130 -13.98 2.63 11.41
N GLN A 131 -14.37 2.02 10.31
CA GLN A 131 -15.71 2.20 9.72
C GLN A 131 -16.35 0.86 9.37
N ALA A 132 -17.39 0.59 10.15
CA ALA A 132 -18.59 -0.20 9.85
C ALA A 132 -18.49 -1.68 9.47
N ARG A 133 -18.68 -2.55 10.48
CA ARG A 133 -19.35 -3.86 10.37
C ARG A 133 -19.79 -4.35 11.77
N THR A 134 -20.75 -5.29 11.83
CA THR A 134 -21.55 -5.72 12.99
C THR A 134 -20.81 -6.22 14.26
N PRO A 135 -21.42 -6.12 15.50
CA PRO A 135 -20.68 -6.01 16.77
C PRO A 135 -19.92 -7.23 17.29
N SER A 136 -20.17 -8.45 16.87
CA SER A 136 -19.51 -9.63 17.49
C SER A 136 -18.44 -10.31 16.65
N GLY A 137 -18.47 -10.20 15.32
CA GLY A 137 -17.37 -10.65 14.44
C GLY A 137 -16.25 -9.63 14.32
N GLU A 138 -16.57 -8.36 14.50
CA GLU A 138 -15.68 -7.21 14.28
C GLU A 138 -14.56 -7.07 15.32
N LEU A 139 -14.83 -7.40 16.59
CA LEU A 139 -13.81 -7.35 17.65
C LEU A 139 -12.69 -8.35 17.39
N LEU A 140 -13.01 -9.59 17.04
CA LEU A 140 -12.02 -10.62 16.69
C LEU A 140 -11.25 -10.27 15.42
N ASP A 141 -11.91 -9.74 14.40
CA ASP A 141 -11.27 -9.30 13.16
C ASP A 141 -10.34 -8.10 13.39
N LYS A 142 -10.71 -7.18 14.28
CA LYS A 142 -9.90 -6.03 14.68
C LYS A 142 -8.67 -6.46 15.48
N GLU A 143 -8.84 -7.32 16.48
CA GLU A 143 -7.74 -7.86 17.27
C GLU A 143 -6.75 -8.62 16.38
N LEU A 144 -7.24 -9.47 15.49
CA LEU A 144 -6.39 -10.22 14.56
C LEU A 144 -5.68 -9.28 13.58
N SER A 145 -6.35 -8.26 13.06
CA SER A 145 -5.75 -7.26 12.18
C SER A 145 -4.63 -6.50 12.91
N GLY A 146 -4.82 -6.14 14.18
CA GLY A 146 -3.81 -5.51 15.01
C GLY A 146 -2.58 -6.40 15.24
N VAL A 147 -2.81 -7.68 15.52
CA VAL A 147 -1.74 -8.68 15.67
C VAL A 147 -0.94 -8.84 14.38
N ILE A 148 -1.63 -8.93 13.24
CA ILE A 148 -0.98 -9.04 11.93
C ILE A 148 -0.13 -7.79 11.66
N GLN A 149 -0.70 -6.59 11.88
CA GLN A 149 0.01 -5.33 11.67
C GLN A 149 1.25 -5.22 12.57
N THR A 150 1.12 -5.54 13.85
CA THR A 150 2.26 -5.56 14.78
C THR A 150 3.33 -6.56 14.33
N ALA A 151 2.93 -7.74 13.86
CA ALA A 151 3.85 -8.75 13.35
C ALA A 151 4.59 -8.26 12.09
N LEU A 152 3.88 -7.56 11.18
CA LEU A 152 4.46 -6.95 9.98
C LEU A 152 5.52 -5.91 10.34
N GLN A 153 5.23 -5.02 11.29
CA GLN A 153 6.17 -3.97 11.72
C GLN A 153 7.47 -4.52 12.33
N ARG A 154 7.44 -5.75 12.85
CA ARG A 154 8.62 -6.45 13.38
C ARG A 154 9.46 -7.20 12.33
N LEU A 155 9.00 -7.28 11.08
CA LEU A 155 9.82 -7.76 9.97
C LEU A 155 10.81 -6.66 9.56
N ASP A 156 12.00 -7.05 9.09
CA ASP A 156 12.84 -6.08 8.39
C ASP A 156 12.15 -5.58 7.10
N GLU A 157 12.58 -4.42 6.62
CA GLU A 157 11.92 -3.72 5.52
C GLU A 157 11.80 -4.55 4.24
N ASP A 158 12.86 -5.30 3.87
CA ASP A 158 12.85 -6.12 2.66
C ASP A 158 11.86 -7.28 2.79
N LYS A 159 11.88 -8.00 3.91
CA LYS A 159 10.94 -9.10 4.18
C LYS A 159 9.50 -8.61 4.25
N ARG A 160 9.25 -7.47 4.92
CA ARG A 160 7.94 -6.84 4.99
C ARG A 160 7.43 -6.50 3.60
N THR A 161 8.26 -5.82 2.78
CA THR A 161 7.92 -5.48 1.39
C THR A 161 7.52 -6.72 0.58
N VAL A 162 8.36 -7.77 0.62
CA VAL A 162 8.10 -8.99 -0.15
C VAL A 162 6.85 -9.72 0.35
N PHE A 163 6.68 -9.81 1.67
CA PHE A 163 5.50 -10.44 2.27
C PHE A 163 4.22 -9.70 1.90
N THR A 164 4.17 -8.39 2.06
CA THR A 164 3.00 -7.56 1.74
C THR A 164 2.65 -7.66 0.26
N LEU A 165 3.62 -7.48 -0.63
CA LEU A 165 3.37 -7.58 -2.08
C LEU A 165 2.92 -8.98 -2.50
N LYS A 166 3.55 -10.06 -1.96
CA LYS A 166 3.23 -11.43 -2.38
C LYS A 166 1.97 -11.99 -1.74
N VAL A 167 1.78 -11.76 -0.43
CA VAL A 167 0.70 -12.40 0.33
C VAL A 167 -0.55 -11.52 0.38
N LEU A 168 -0.40 -10.23 0.67
CA LEU A 168 -1.54 -9.34 0.86
C LEU A 168 -2.00 -8.71 -0.47
N GLN A 169 -1.06 -8.34 -1.35
CA GLN A 169 -1.35 -7.74 -2.66
C GLN A 169 -1.36 -8.76 -3.82
N GLN A 170 -1.06 -10.03 -3.55
CA GLN A 170 -1.11 -11.16 -4.49
C GLN A 170 -0.32 -10.94 -5.80
N ARG A 171 0.80 -10.19 -5.74
CA ARG A 171 1.64 -9.91 -6.91
C ARG A 171 2.44 -11.13 -7.34
N SER A 172 2.76 -11.23 -8.64
CA SER A 172 3.67 -12.25 -9.15
C SER A 172 5.12 -11.97 -8.71
N TYR A 173 6.01 -12.95 -8.79
CA TYR A 173 7.42 -12.72 -8.48
C TYR A 173 8.08 -11.77 -9.47
N GLU A 174 7.65 -11.79 -10.72
CA GLU A 174 8.11 -10.92 -11.79
C GLU A 174 7.73 -9.47 -11.49
N GLU A 175 6.46 -9.20 -11.15
CA GLU A 175 5.99 -7.88 -10.73
C GLU A 175 6.74 -7.38 -9.47
N ILE A 176 6.96 -8.25 -8.49
CA ILE A 176 7.71 -7.89 -7.28
C ILE A 176 9.18 -7.58 -7.61
N ALA A 177 9.79 -8.34 -8.53
CA ALA A 177 11.15 -8.05 -8.98
C ALA A 177 11.25 -6.68 -9.67
N GLU A 178 10.27 -6.32 -10.51
CA GLU A 178 10.19 -4.99 -11.13
C GLU A 178 10.00 -3.88 -10.08
N ILE A 179 9.09 -4.07 -9.11
CA ILE A 179 8.82 -3.10 -8.03
C ILE A 179 10.04 -2.89 -7.14
N THR A 180 10.79 -3.97 -6.83
CA THR A 180 11.83 -3.95 -5.80
C THR A 180 13.24 -3.85 -6.34
N GLY A 181 13.47 -4.30 -7.57
CA GLY A 181 14.80 -4.52 -8.15
C GLY A 181 15.50 -5.78 -7.59
N PHE A 182 14.80 -6.63 -6.83
CA PHE A 182 15.40 -7.83 -6.26
C PHE A 182 15.33 -9.02 -7.22
N SER A 183 16.32 -9.89 -7.17
CA SER A 183 16.26 -11.14 -7.92
C SER A 183 15.16 -12.06 -7.36
N VAL A 184 14.55 -12.88 -8.21
CA VAL A 184 13.53 -13.85 -7.83
C VAL A 184 14.02 -14.81 -6.74
N GLY A 185 15.32 -15.17 -6.77
CA GLY A 185 15.95 -15.98 -5.73
C GLY A 185 15.91 -15.31 -4.35
N LYS A 186 16.28 -14.01 -4.29
CA LYS A 186 16.16 -13.21 -3.05
C LYS A 186 14.71 -13.14 -2.58
N LEU A 187 13.76 -12.85 -3.50
CA LEU A 187 12.33 -12.75 -3.16
C LEU A 187 11.80 -14.04 -2.51
N LYS A 188 12.13 -15.21 -3.09
CA LYS A 188 11.71 -16.51 -2.54
C LYS A 188 12.30 -16.75 -1.15
N THR A 189 13.57 -16.42 -0.94
CA THR A 189 14.25 -16.56 0.35
C THR A 189 13.65 -15.63 1.40
N ASP A 190 13.46 -14.35 1.08
CA ASP A 190 12.88 -13.35 1.99
C ASP A 190 11.43 -13.70 2.34
N LEU A 191 10.63 -14.14 1.37
CA LEU A 191 9.26 -14.60 1.62
C LEU A 191 9.21 -15.81 2.55
N HIS A 192 10.09 -16.79 2.34
CA HIS A 192 10.17 -17.98 3.21
C HIS A 192 10.48 -17.57 4.66
N ARG A 193 11.47 -16.73 4.87
CA ARG A 193 11.85 -16.21 6.18
C ARG A 193 10.72 -15.35 6.80
N ALA A 194 10.12 -14.46 6.02
CA ALA A 194 9.00 -13.64 6.47
C ALA A 194 7.82 -14.50 6.94
N ARG A 195 7.45 -15.54 6.19
CA ARG A 195 6.37 -16.47 6.57
C ARG A 195 6.68 -17.22 7.88
N ALA A 196 7.92 -17.64 8.08
CA ALA A 196 8.34 -18.30 9.31
C ALA A 196 8.23 -17.35 10.52
N GLU A 197 8.69 -16.11 10.37
CA GLU A 197 8.59 -15.07 11.39
C GLU A 197 7.14 -14.70 11.70
N MET A 198 6.30 -14.51 10.67
CA MET A 198 4.87 -14.22 10.83
C MET A 198 4.15 -15.38 11.55
N ARG A 199 4.37 -16.63 11.13
CA ARG A 199 3.77 -17.80 11.79
C ARG A 199 4.13 -17.86 13.26
N LYS A 200 5.39 -17.60 13.63
CA LYS A 200 5.82 -17.60 15.02
C LYS A 200 5.07 -16.55 15.86
N ARG A 201 4.77 -15.38 15.28
CA ARG A 201 4.13 -14.28 16.00
C ARG A 201 2.60 -14.38 16.03
N ILE A 202 2.00 -14.85 14.93
CA ILE A 202 0.54 -14.93 14.79
C ILE A 202 0.01 -16.29 15.30
N GLY A 203 0.82 -17.36 15.23
CA GLY A 203 0.43 -18.72 15.62
C GLY A 203 -0.26 -18.82 16.96
N PRO A 204 0.21 -18.17 18.05
CA PRO A 204 -0.46 -18.19 19.34
C PRO A 204 -1.90 -17.65 19.33
N TYR A 205 -2.22 -16.75 18.39
CA TYR A 205 -3.55 -16.14 18.25
C TYR A 205 -4.49 -16.94 17.33
N LEU A 206 -3.94 -17.81 16.46
CA LEU A 206 -4.71 -18.68 15.57
C LEU A 206 -4.98 -20.07 16.19
N GLY A 207 -4.26 -20.43 17.25
CA GLY A 207 -4.31 -21.74 17.90
C GLY A 207 -5.24 -21.84 19.11
N GLY A 208 -6.24 -20.99 19.23
CA GLY A 208 -7.18 -20.98 20.34
C GLY A 208 -8.28 -22.07 20.32
N GLU A 209 -8.09 -23.16 19.56
CA GLU A 209 -8.93 -24.37 19.67
C GLU A 209 -8.03 -25.62 19.76
N GLN A 210 -7.74 -26.04 20.95
CA GLN A 210 -7.51 -27.46 21.33
C GLN A 210 -8.52 -27.85 22.40
#